data_e42495eef6bedcd671898a5a82947509
#
_entry.id   e42495eef6bedcd671898a5a82947509
#
_cell.length_a   1.000
_cell.length_b   1.000
_cell.length_c   1.000
_cell.angle_alpha   90.00
_cell.angle_beta   90.00
_cell.angle_gamma   90.00
#
_symmetry.space_group_name_H-M   'P 1'
#
loop_
_entity.id
_entity.type
_entity.pdbx_description
1 polymer ?
#
loop_
_entity_poly.entity_id
_entity_poly.type
_entity_poly.pdbx_seq_one_letter_code
_entity_poly.pdbx_strand_id
1 'polypeptide(L)'
;MNGSLRNGMFALLIAAAPLATQAKQWSLKDCIDYALANNISLQKTQLTKASAQEDYLQSKAALLPSLNASTNQSVNYTPWVASGISSDGFSRASIDKVYYNGTYSVAGNYTIWNGNKNKNQVKLNKLVAEAAELDSATQAVELQEQIATLYVQILYSTEAIQVNKESYKSSLENEERGKEMVKVGKMSQADLAQLTAQRAQD
;
A
#
# COMPACT_ATOMS: atom_id res chain seq x y z
N MET A 1 -4.08 -41.64 56.27
CA MET A 1 -3.14 -42.57 55.60
C MET A 1 -2.85 -41.93 54.24
N ASN A 2 -1.81 -41.17 54.21
CA ASN A 2 -0.55 -41.19 53.47
C ASN A 2 -0.74 -41.39 51.94
N GLY A 3 -0.49 -40.35 51.21
CA GLY A 3 -0.29 -40.36 49.75
C GLY A 3 0.35 -39.05 49.32
N SER A 4 1.64 -39.05 49.24
CA SER A 4 2.59 -37.96 49.00
C SER A 4 2.38 -37.23 47.70
N LEU A 5 2.30 -35.91 47.80
CA LEU A 5 2.57 -34.93 46.75
C LEU A 5 3.99 -35.12 46.17
N ARG A 6 4.15 -35.55 44.93
CA ARG A 6 5.40 -35.47 44.17
C ARG A 6 5.34 -34.34 43.19
N ASN A 7 5.99 -33.25 43.58
CA ASN A 7 6.30 -32.12 42.74
C ASN A 7 7.11 -32.55 41.51
N GLY A 8 6.44 -32.57 40.36
CA GLY A 8 7.09 -32.63 39.06
C GLY A 8 7.37 -31.21 38.57
N MET A 9 8.53 -30.69 38.93
CA MET A 9 9.06 -29.42 38.38
C MET A 9 9.50 -29.68 36.95
N PHE A 10 8.66 -29.35 35.96
CA PHE A 10 9.06 -29.30 34.56
C PHE A 10 9.96 -28.10 34.36
N ALA A 11 11.27 -28.36 34.39
CA ALA A 11 12.25 -27.40 33.92
C ALA A 11 12.10 -27.28 32.41
N LEU A 12 11.45 -26.21 31.97
CA LEU A 12 11.37 -25.79 30.56
C LEU A 12 12.75 -25.25 30.16
N LEU A 13 13.62 -26.13 29.65
CA LEU A 13 14.88 -25.78 29.01
C LEU A 13 14.52 -25.10 27.69
N ILE A 14 14.37 -23.77 27.72
CA ILE A 14 14.37 -22.95 26.50
C ILE A 14 15.78 -23.00 25.95
N ALA A 15 16.03 -23.91 25.03
CA ALA A 15 17.21 -23.89 24.18
C ALA A 15 17.13 -22.61 23.32
N ALA A 16 17.80 -21.56 23.80
CA ALA A 16 18.09 -20.39 23.01
C ALA A 16 19.09 -20.82 21.92
N ALA A 17 18.59 -21.43 20.85
CA ALA A 17 19.36 -21.55 19.64
C ALA A 17 19.69 -20.13 19.18
N PRO A 18 20.97 -19.76 18.99
CA PRO A 18 21.30 -18.52 18.32
C PRO A 18 20.72 -18.64 16.91
N LEU A 19 19.61 -17.97 16.66
CA LEU A 19 19.19 -17.68 15.31
C LEU A 19 20.30 -16.82 14.73
N ALA A 20 21.28 -17.49 14.11
CA ALA A 20 22.22 -16.84 13.23
C ALA A 20 21.35 -16.26 12.10
N THR A 21 20.88 -15.05 12.29
CA THR A 21 20.31 -14.24 11.23
C THR A 21 21.46 -13.95 10.27
N GLN A 22 21.70 -14.89 9.35
CA GLN A 22 22.54 -14.58 8.21
C GLN A 22 21.85 -13.44 7.49
N ALA A 23 22.43 -12.24 7.63
CA ALA A 23 21.98 -11.08 6.86
C ALA A 23 22.03 -11.49 5.38
N LYS A 24 20.86 -11.65 4.76
CA LYS A 24 20.78 -12.01 3.35
C LYS A 24 21.44 -10.89 2.55
N GLN A 25 22.46 -11.22 1.81
CA GLN A 25 23.03 -10.27 0.86
C GLN A 25 22.03 -10.13 -0.30
N TRP A 26 21.49 -8.94 -0.43
CA TRP A 26 20.54 -8.60 -1.47
C TRP A 26 21.30 -8.14 -2.72
N SER A 27 21.07 -8.84 -3.85
CA SER A 27 21.51 -8.35 -5.15
C SER A 27 20.59 -7.20 -5.61
N LEU A 28 21.07 -6.41 -6.57
CA LEU A 28 20.23 -5.35 -7.18
C LEU A 28 18.92 -5.93 -7.72
N LYS A 29 18.99 -7.09 -8.36
CA LYS A 29 17.81 -7.77 -8.88
C LYS A 29 16.83 -8.17 -7.78
N ASP A 30 17.32 -8.75 -6.67
CA ASP A 30 16.47 -9.12 -5.54
C ASP A 30 15.75 -7.90 -4.94
N CYS A 31 16.44 -6.75 -4.85
CA CYS A 31 15.86 -5.50 -4.37
C CYS A 31 14.75 -5.01 -5.30
N ILE A 32 14.97 -5.05 -6.61
CA ILE A 32 13.98 -4.64 -7.62
C ILE A 32 12.76 -5.56 -7.57
N ASP A 33 12.97 -6.88 -7.62
CA ASP A 33 11.89 -7.87 -7.62
C ASP A 33 11.03 -7.75 -6.35
N TYR A 34 11.68 -7.59 -5.20
CA TYR A 34 10.97 -7.39 -3.92
C TYR A 34 10.16 -6.10 -3.91
N ALA A 35 10.73 -5.02 -4.41
CA ALA A 35 10.04 -3.72 -4.43
C ALA A 35 8.85 -3.72 -5.40
N LEU A 36 8.99 -4.30 -6.59
CA LEU A 36 7.88 -4.43 -7.55
C LEU A 36 6.72 -5.24 -6.97
N ALA A 37 7.02 -6.26 -6.15
CA ALA A 37 5.99 -7.08 -5.52
C ALA A 37 5.31 -6.41 -4.32
N ASN A 38 6.03 -5.56 -3.56
CA ASN A 38 5.58 -5.08 -2.25
C ASN A 38 5.36 -3.56 -2.17
N ASN A 39 5.69 -2.79 -3.21
CA ASN A 39 5.54 -1.34 -3.17
C ASN A 39 4.07 -0.93 -3.20
N ILE A 40 3.64 -0.23 -2.15
CA ILE A 40 2.23 0.23 -1.98
C ILE A 40 1.83 1.22 -3.07
N SER A 41 2.73 2.12 -3.50
CA SER A 41 2.45 3.09 -4.56
C SER A 41 2.15 2.39 -5.89
N LEU A 42 2.95 1.38 -6.24
CA LEU A 42 2.73 0.58 -7.44
C LEU A 42 1.42 -0.22 -7.35
N GLN A 43 1.11 -0.83 -6.20
CA GLN A 43 -0.16 -1.52 -5.97
C GLN A 43 -1.35 -0.58 -6.13
N LYS A 44 -1.25 0.66 -5.60
CA LYS A 44 -2.28 1.69 -5.78
C LYS A 44 -2.49 2.01 -7.28
N THR A 45 -1.43 2.19 -8.04
CA THR A 45 -1.53 2.46 -9.48
C THR A 45 -2.14 1.28 -10.24
N GLN A 46 -1.81 0.04 -9.86
CA GLN A 46 -2.44 -1.16 -10.41
C GLN A 46 -3.95 -1.22 -10.11
N LEU A 47 -4.38 -0.82 -8.91
CA LEU A 47 -5.80 -0.72 -8.57
C LEU A 47 -6.49 0.39 -9.38
N THR A 48 -5.83 1.52 -9.61
CA THR A 48 -6.34 2.60 -10.47
C THR A 48 -6.53 2.10 -11.91
N LYS A 49 -5.55 1.35 -12.46
CA LYS A 49 -5.67 0.68 -13.76
C LYS A 49 -6.88 -0.26 -13.79
N ALA A 50 -7.04 -1.11 -12.77
CA ALA A 50 -8.19 -2.02 -12.68
C ALA A 50 -9.53 -1.25 -12.64
N SER A 51 -9.61 -0.17 -11.84
CA SER A 51 -10.80 0.69 -11.80
C SER A 51 -11.13 1.30 -13.16
N ALA A 52 -10.13 1.86 -13.86
CA ALA A 52 -10.34 2.42 -15.20
C ALA A 52 -10.80 1.37 -16.22
N GLN A 53 -10.35 0.13 -16.09
CA GLN A 53 -10.81 -0.98 -16.92
C GLN A 53 -12.28 -1.32 -16.64
N GLU A 54 -12.70 -1.33 -15.38
CA GLU A 54 -14.10 -1.55 -15.00
C GLU A 54 -15.00 -0.39 -15.46
N ASP A 55 -14.54 0.86 -15.36
CA ASP A 55 -15.26 2.03 -15.89
C ASP A 55 -15.47 1.93 -17.42
N TYR A 56 -14.46 1.39 -18.13
CA TYR A 56 -14.62 1.11 -19.57
C TYR A 56 -15.67 0.02 -19.81
N LEU A 57 -15.68 -1.07 -19.04
CA LEU A 57 -16.70 -2.12 -19.15
C LEU A 57 -18.10 -1.59 -18.79
N GLN A 58 -18.20 -0.77 -17.73
CA GLN A 58 -19.45 -0.11 -17.36
C GLN A 58 -19.97 0.80 -18.47
N SER A 59 -19.09 1.55 -19.13
CA SER A 59 -19.49 2.41 -20.24
C SER A 59 -20.04 1.61 -21.45
N LYS A 60 -19.54 0.40 -21.70
CA LYS A 60 -20.12 -0.51 -22.69
C LYS A 60 -21.50 -1.00 -22.26
N ALA A 61 -21.70 -1.30 -20.98
CA ALA A 61 -22.98 -1.70 -20.44
C ALA A 61 -24.06 -0.62 -20.62
N ALA A 62 -23.68 0.66 -20.63
CA ALA A 62 -24.58 1.78 -20.90
C ALA A 62 -25.16 1.80 -22.34
N LEU A 63 -24.63 0.97 -23.23
CA LEU A 63 -25.21 0.75 -24.58
C LEU A 63 -26.31 -0.33 -24.59
N LEU A 64 -26.49 -1.05 -23.50
CA LEU A 64 -27.49 -2.10 -23.34
C LEU A 64 -28.73 -1.55 -22.63
N PRO A 65 -29.92 -2.21 -22.77
CA PRO A 65 -31.08 -1.88 -21.97
C PRO A 65 -30.82 -2.06 -20.48
N SER A 66 -31.26 -1.09 -19.66
CA SER A 66 -31.27 -1.23 -18.19
C SER A 66 -32.65 -1.73 -17.73
N LEU A 67 -32.64 -2.67 -16.77
CA LEU A 67 -33.84 -3.20 -16.13
C LEU A 67 -33.78 -2.89 -14.64
N ASN A 68 -34.79 -2.18 -14.14
CA ASN A 68 -34.91 -1.84 -12.74
C ASN A 68 -36.16 -2.48 -12.15
N ALA A 69 -36.05 -3.19 -11.05
CA ALA A 69 -37.15 -3.67 -10.25
C ALA A 69 -37.17 -2.92 -8.92
N SER A 70 -38.33 -2.41 -8.56
CA SER A 70 -38.52 -1.73 -7.29
C SER A 70 -39.76 -2.23 -6.58
N THR A 71 -39.69 -2.27 -5.25
CA THR A 71 -40.82 -2.55 -4.37
C THR A 71 -40.91 -1.46 -3.31
N ASN A 72 -42.11 -0.99 -3.09
CA ASN A 72 -42.42 -0.07 -2.01
C ASN A 72 -43.52 -0.70 -1.14
N GLN A 73 -43.20 -0.91 0.12
CA GLN A 73 -44.11 -1.46 1.11
C GLN A 73 -44.44 -0.40 2.14
N SER A 74 -45.72 -0.13 2.36
CA SER A 74 -46.15 0.81 3.39
C SER A 74 -47.17 0.18 4.33
N VAL A 75 -47.01 0.48 5.61
CA VAL A 75 -47.94 0.12 6.66
C VAL A 75 -48.50 1.40 7.23
N ASN A 76 -49.81 1.61 7.07
CA ASN A 76 -50.49 2.78 7.59
C ASN A 76 -51.34 2.38 8.77
N TYR A 77 -51.22 3.10 9.89
CA TYR A 77 -52.02 2.93 11.07
C TYR A 77 -52.88 4.17 11.31
N THR A 78 -54.22 3.99 11.31
CA THR A 78 -55.20 5.07 11.45
C THR A 78 -56.10 4.73 12.63
N PRO A 79 -55.73 5.11 13.88
CA PRO A 79 -56.41 4.66 15.09
C PRO A 79 -57.86 5.20 15.27
N TRP A 80 -58.24 6.28 14.57
CA TRP A 80 -59.52 6.96 14.75
C TRP A 80 -60.59 6.68 13.69
N VAL A 81 -60.26 5.99 12.62
CA VAL A 81 -61.25 5.64 11.59
C VAL A 81 -61.67 4.19 11.74
N ALA A 82 -62.82 3.98 12.31
CA ALA A 82 -63.41 2.65 12.50
C ALA A 82 -64.40 2.25 11.36
N SER A 83 -64.97 3.22 10.68
CA SER A 83 -65.90 2.97 9.57
C SER A 83 -66.07 4.19 8.71
N GLY A 84 -66.19 4.02 7.43
CA GLY A 84 -66.51 5.06 6.44
C GLY A 84 -67.79 4.74 5.66
N ILE A 85 -68.33 5.70 4.96
CA ILE A 85 -69.46 5.52 4.04
C ILE A 85 -68.88 5.21 2.66
N SER A 86 -69.34 4.17 2.02
CA SER A 86 -68.94 3.84 0.62
C SER A 86 -69.37 4.95 -0.32
N SER A 87 -68.71 5.10 -1.45
CA SER A 87 -68.98 6.14 -2.44
C SER A 87 -70.36 6.07 -3.07
N ASP A 88 -71.06 4.95 -2.88
CA ASP A 88 -72.48 4.75 -3.29
C ASP A 88 -73.49 5.23 -2.23
N GLY A 89 -73.03 5.65 -1.05
CA GLY A 89 -73.85 6.19 0.06
C GLY A 89 -74.71 5.16 0.82
N PHE A 90 -74.68 3.91 0.43
CA PHE A 90 -75.59 2.87 0.96
C PHE A 90 -74.94 1.80 1.84
N SER A 91 -73.64 1.60 1.73
CA SER A 91 -72.94 0.59 2.53
C SER A 91 -71.91 1.20 3.46
N ARG A 92 -71.80 0.68 4.67
CA ARG A 92 -70.73 1.01 5.58
C ARG A 92 -69.47 0.21 5.20
N ALA A 93 -68.46 0.92 4.78
CA ALA A 93 -67.17 0.30 4.57
C ALA A 93 -66.43 0.24 5.93
N SER A 94 -66.04 -0.96 6.34
CA SER A 94 -65.10 -1.16 7.45
C SER A 94 -63.69 -0.83 6.95
N ILE A 95 -63.05 0.14 7.58
CA ILE A 95 -61.68 0.48 7.27
C ILE A 95 -60.81 -0.15 8.37
N ASP A 96 -59.90 -1.00 7.95
CA ASP A 96 -58.96 -1.61 8.89
C ASP A 96 -58.06 -0.55 9.51
N LYS A 97 -57.86 -0.61 10.84
CA LYS A 97 -56.95 0.29 11.55
C LYS A 97 -55.51 0.19 11.07
N VAL A 98 -55.13 -0.97 10.59
CA VAL A 98 -53.82 -1.24 9.98
C VAL A 98 -54.03 -1.57 8.51
N TYR A 99 -53.48 -0.74 7.65
CA TYR A 99 -53.60 -0.90 6.22
C TYR A 99 -52.22 -1.14 5.61
N TYR A 100 -52.07 -2.26 4.93
CA TYR A 100 -50.85 -2.65 4.21
C TYR A 100 -51.04 -2.35 2.74
N ASN A 101 -50.07 -1.60 2.18
CA ASN A 101 -50.03 -1.32 0.75
C ASN A 101 -48.67 -1.71 0.20
N GLY A 102 -48.66 -2.48 -0.85
CA GLY A 102 -47.45 -2.92 -1.55
C GLY A 102 -47.54 -2.57 -3.02
N THR A 103 -46.53 -1.87 -3.56
CA THR A 103 -46.37 -1.60 -4.97
C THR A 103 -45.12 -2.27 -5.47
N TYR A 104 -45.25 -3.04 -6.53
CA TYR A 104 -44.15 -3.69 -7.24
C TYR A 104 -44.08 -3.10 -8.64
N SER A 105 -42.91 -2.67 -9.08
CA SER A 105 -42.72 -2.16 -10.42
C SER A 105 -41.47 -2.74 -11.06
N VAL A 106 -41.57 -3.01 -12.35
CA VAL A 106 -40.44 -3.39 -13.21
C VAL A 106 -40.43 -2.42 -14.39
N ALA A 107 -39.32 -1.69 -14.55
CA ALA A 107 -39.14 -0.71 -15.59
C ALA A 107 -37.89 -1.02 -16.40
N GLY A 108 -38.01 -1.04 -17.73
CA GLY A 108 -36.91 -1.18 -18.67
C GLY A 108 -36.68 0.13 -19.42
N ASN A 109 -35.41 0.57 -19.49
CA ASN A 109 -35.04 1.75 -20.27
C ASN A 109 -33.96 1.39 -21.29
N TYR A 110 -34.16 1.86 -22.53
CA TYR A 110 -33.18 1.68 -23.60
C TYR A 110 -33.01 2.98 -24.39
N THR A 111 -31.77 3.46 -24.47
CA THR A 111 -31.45 4.65 -25.24
C THR A 111 -31.14 4.28 -26.68
N ILE A 112 -32.08 4.52 -27.59
CA ILE A 112 -31.92 4.20 -29.02
C ILE A 112 -30.90 5.14 -29.66
N TRP A 113 -30.98 6.44 -29.35
CA TRP A 113 -30.09 7.45 -29.90
C TRP A 113 -29.96 8.66 -28.98
N ASN A 114 -28.75 9.14 -28.75
CA ASN A 114 -28.44 10.32 -27.94
C ASN A 114 -27.30 11.18 -28.53
N GLY A 115 -27.26 11.31 -29.85
CA GLY A 115 -26.21 12.09 -30.51
C GLY A 115 -24.82 11.46 -30.40
N ASN A 116 -24.72 10.15 -30.35
CA ASN A 116 -23.46 9.40 -30.14
C ASN A 116 -22.76 9.61 -28.78
N LYS A 117 -23.41 10.27 -27.81
CA LYS A 117 -22.81 10.54 -26.49
C LYS A 117 -22.29 9.26 -25.84
N ASN A 118 -23.12 8.20 -25.77
CA ASN A 118 -22.69 6.93 -25.13
C ASN A 118 -21.54 6.26 -25.89
N LYS A 119 -21.57 6.29 -27.23
CA LYS A 119 -20.46 5.74 -28.04
C LYS A 119 -19.14 6.49 -27.82
N ASN A 120 -19.20 7.82 -27.73
CA ASN A 120 -18.02 8.64 -27.47
C ASN A 120 -17.52 8.46 -26.04
N GLN A 121 -18.44 8.24 -25.07
CA GLN A 121 -18.06 7.92 -23.68
C GLN A 121 -17.29 6.58 -23.60
N VAL A 122 -17.72 5.56 -24.34
CA VAL A 122 -16.99 4.28 -24.44
C VAL A 122 -15.59 4.49 -25.01
N LYS A 123 -15.44 5.31 -26.07
CA LYS A 123 -14.13 5.62 -26.64
C LYS A 123 -13.24 6.37 -25.64
N LEU A 124 -13.81 7.34 -24.93
CA LEU A 124 -13.10 8.09 -23.90
C LEU A 124 -12.60 7.16 -22.78
N ASN A 125 -13.48 6.35 -22.23
CA ASN A 125 -13.11 5.44 -21.15
C ASN A 125 -12.12 4.36 -21.60
N LYS A 126 -12.15 3.96 -22.86
CA LYS A 126 -11.13 3.09 -23.46
C LYS A 126 -9.75 3.76 -23.41
N LEU A 127 -9.64 5.00 -23.85
CA LEU A 127 -8.39 5.76 -23.82
C LEU A 127 -7.91 6.01 -22.39
N VAL A 128 -8.83 6.27 -21.45
CA VAL A 128 -8.49 6.42 -20.02
C VAL A 128 -7.93 5.12 -19.45
N ALA A 129 -8.51 3.96 -19.82
CA ALA A 129 -7.99 2.67 -19.39
C ALA A 129 -6.59 2.37 -19.98
N GLU A 130 -6.37 2.70 -21.26
CA GLU A 130 -5.06 2.58 -21.91
C GLU A 130 -4.02 3.53 -21.26
N ALA A 131 -4.41 4.76 -20.94
CA ALA A 131 -3.55 5.70 -20.23
C ALA A 131 -3.16 5.19 -18.83
N ALA A 132 -4.13 4.68 -18.05
CA ALA A 132 -3.87 4.10 -16.73
C ALA A 132 -2.97 2.85 -16.79
N GLU A 133 -3.01 2.10 -17.88
CA GLU A 133 -2.09 0.99 -18.10
C GLU A 133 -0.64 1.48 -18.30
N LEU A 134 -0.46 2.50 -19.15
CA LEU A 134 0.85 3.12 -19.38
C LEU A 134 1.40 3.80 -18.12
N ASP A 135 0.55 4.48 -17.35
CA ASP A 135 0.93 5.09 -16.07
C ASP A 135 1.44 4.04 -15.08
N SER A 136 0.78 2.89 -15.01
CA SER A 136 1.23 1.78 -14.17
C SER A 136 2.58 1.21 -14.62
N ALA A 137 2.81 1.09 -15.93
CA ALA A 137 4.08 0.64 -16.48
C ALA A 137 5.19 1.67 -16.21
N THR A 138 4.91 2.95 -16.41
CA THR A 138 5.86 4.05 -16.12
C THR A 138 6.26 4.06 -14.65
N GLN A 139 5.30 3.95 -13.74
CA GLN A 139 5.57 3.89 -12.29
C GLN A 139 6.46 2.69 -11.91
N ALA A 140 6.29 1.56 -12.59
CA ALA A 140 7.15 0.39 -12.36
C ALA A 140 8.59 0.63 -12.81
N VAL A 141 8.80 1.29 -13.95
CA VAL A 141 10.13 1.65 -14.46
C VAL A 141 10.79 2.69 -13.56
N GLU A 142 10.08 3.73 -13.16
CA GLU A 142 10.59 4.76 -12.25
C GLU A 142 11.03 4.16 -10.90
N LEU A 143 10.25 3.22 -10.37
CA LEU A 143 10.62 2.50 -9.15
C LEU A 143 11.91 1.70 -9.31
N GLN A 144 12.09 1.02 -10.45
CA GLN A 144 13.33 0.29 -10.74
C GLN A 144 14.54 1.23 -10.81
N GLU A 145 14.40 2.38 -11.48
CA GLU A 145 15.46 3.39 -11.59
C GLU A 145 15.84 3.96 -10.22
N GLN A 146 14.85 4.29 -9.38
CA GLN A 146 15.10 4.77 -8.02
C GLN A 146 15.87 3.75 -7.18
N ILE A 147 15.49 2.47 -7.25
CA ILE A 147 16.18 1.41 -6.51
C ILE A 147 17.59 1.22 -7.02
N ALA A 148 17.80 1.22 -8.35
CA ALA A 148 19.13 1.09 -8.93
C ALA A 148 20.05 2.24 -8.47
N THR A 149 19.53 3.46 -8.47
CA THR A 149 20.27 4.65 -8.01
C THR A 149 20.64 4.53 -6.54
N LEU A 150 19.69 4.17 -5.66
CA LEU A 150 19.95 3.98 -4.23
C LEU A 150 20.92 2.83 -3.96
N TYR A 151 20.84 1.74 -4.70
CA TYR A 151 21.75 0.61 -4.57
C TYR A 151 23.20 1.02 -4.89
N VAL A 152 23.40 1.72 -6.00
CA VAL A 152 24.73 2.26 -6.36
C VAL A 152 25.24 3.23 -5.30
N GLN A 153 24.39 4.09 -4.75
CA GLN A 153 24.76 5.01 -3.69
C GLN A 153 25.20 4.31 -2.41
N ILE A 154 24.53 3.20 -2.05
CA ILE A 154 24.93 2.37 -0.90
C ILE A 154 26.30 1.73 -1.16
N LEU A 155 26.54 1.17 -2.36
CA LEU A 155 27.84 0.62 -2.72
C LEU A 155 28.95 1.66 -2.63
N TYR A 156 28.70 2.84 -3.22
CA TYR A 156 29.65 3.96 -3.15
C TYR A 156 29.96 4.36 -1.70
N SER A 157 28.93 4.45 -0.85
CA SER A 157 29.13 4.79 0.56
C SER A 157 29.92 3.71 1.30
N THR A 158 29.72 2.45 0.97
CA THR A 158 30.44 1.32 1.59
C THR A 158 31.93 1.37 1.20
N GLU A 159 32.23 1.61 -0.08
CA GLU A 159 33.61 1.80 -0.53
C GLU A 159 34.27 3.04 0.09
N ALA A 160 33.54 4.14 0.17
CA ALA A 160 34.04 5.36 0.82
C ALA A 160 34.42 5.12 2.30
N ILE A 161 33.62 4.33 3.03
CA ILE A 161 33.96 3.94 4.42
C ILE A 161 35.25 3.13 4.44
N GLN A 162 35.47 2.23 3.49
CA GLN A 162 36.69 1.43 3.43
C GLN A 162 37.91 2.32 3.15
N VAL A 163 37.82 3.22 2.18
CA VAL A 163 38.88 4.18 1.86
C VAL A 163 39.21 5.07 3.08
N ASN A 164 38.20 5.59 3.77
CA ASN A 164 38.40 6.41 4.96
C ASN A 164 39.07 5.61 6.10
N LYS A 165 38.72 4.33 6.29
CA LYS A 165 39.40 3.47 7.27
C LYS A 165 40.90 3.27 6.95
N GLU A 166 41.21 3.12 5.66
CA GLU A 166 42.61 2.98 5.21
C GLU A 166 43.37 4.29 5.37
N SER A 167 42.75 5.45 5.08
CA SER A 167 43.31 6.77 5.33
C SER A 167 43.60 6.98 6.79
N TYR A 168 42.61 6.72 7.67
CA TYR A 168 42.78 6.83 9.13
C TYR A 168 43.91 5.93 9.66
N LYS A 169 44.00 4.69 9.17
CA LYS A 169 45.09 3.79 9.53
C LYS A 169 46.47 4.35 9.16
N SER A 170 46.58 4.85 7.93
CA SER A 170 47.82 5.50 7.46
C SER A 170 48.19 6.71 8.28
N SER A 171 47.23 7.58 8.61
CA SER A 171 47.44 8.76 9.46
C SER A 171 47.86 8.38 10.88
N LEU A 172 47.29 7.31 11.45
CA LEU A 172 47.67 6.78 12.75
C LEU A 172 49.12 6.26 12.75
N GLU A 173 49.52 5.50 11.74
CA GLU A 173 50.90 5.01 11.60
C GLU A 173 51.88 6.17 11.41
N ASN A 174 51.52 7.24 10.71
CA ASN A 174 52.33 8.44 10.55
C ASN A 174 52.48 9.22 11.85
N GLU A 175 51.40 9.35 12.65
CA GLU A 175 51.46 9.97 13.98
C GLU A 175 52.35 9.17 14.91
N GLU A 176 52.22 7.84 14.95
CA GLU A 176 53.10 6.99 15.78
C GLU A 176 54.58 7.13 15.40
N ARG A 177 54.85 7.11 14.09
CA ARG A 177 56.22 7.36 13.58
C ARG A 177 56.70 8.75 13.94
N GLY A 178 55.84 9.76 13.86
CA GLY A 178 56.15 11.14 14.29
C GLY A 178 56.51 11.22 15.78
N LYS A 179 55.76 10.52 16.63
CA LYS A 179 56.08 10.43 18.10
C LYS A 179 57.48 9.85 18.36
N GLU A 180 57.84 8.80 17.62
CA GLU A 180 59.20 8.22 17.76
C GLU A 180 60.28 9.18 17.22
N MET A 181 60.03 9.91 16.12
CA MET A 181 60.99 10.91 15.60
C MET A 181 61.16 12.07 16.57
N VAL A 182 60.15 12.53 17.28
CA VAL A 182 60.27 13.56 18.29
C VAL A 182 61.12 13.08 19.48
N LYS A 183 60.92 11.84 19.94
CA LYS A 183 61.72 11.25 21.01
C LYS A 183 63.23 11.24 20.72
N VAL A 184 63.61 10.99 19.46
CA VAL A 184 65.02 10.97 19.03
C VAL A 184 65.50 12.33 18.47
N GLY A 185 64.72 13.38 18.66
CA GLY A 185 65.10 14.74 18.27
C GLY A 185 65.13 15.02 16.77
N LYS A 186 64.50 14.17 15.94
CA LYS A 186 64.47 14.32 14.47
C LYS A 186 63.23 15.02 13.93
N MET A 187 62.25 15.35 14.78
CA MET A 187 61.03 16.06 14.43
C MET A 187 60.67 17.07 15.50
N SER A 188 60.09 18.20 15.14
CA SER A 188 59.59 19.18 16.09
C SER A 188 58.24 18.79 16.72
N GLN A 189 57.94 19.31 17.91
CA GLN A 189 56.62 19.15 18.52
C GLN A 189 55.50 19.77 17.69
N ALA A 190 55.80 20.86 16.95
CA ALA A 190 54.82 21.49 16.07
C ALA A 190 54.43 20.59 14.88
N ASP A 191 55.43 19.90 14.30
CA ASP A 191 55.13 18.94 13.21
C ASP A 191 54.34 17.73 13.69
N LEU A 192 54.62 17.23 14.91
CA LEU A 192 53.83 16.18 15.50
C LEU A 192 52.38 16.62 15.75
N ALA A 193 52.19 17.85 16.23
CA ALA A 193 50.82 18.38 16.40
C ALA A 193 50.04 18.44 15.08
N GLN A 194 50.71 18.74 13.99
CA GLN A 194 50.08 18.70 12.66
C GLN A 194 49.66 17.30 12.22
N LEU A 195 50.52 16.27 12.46
CA LEU A 195 50.17 14.88 12.21
C LEU A 195 49.00 14.41 13.06
N THR A 196 48.96 14.82 14.33
CA THR A 196 47.82 14.51 15.23
C THR A 196 46.54 15.17 14.77
N ALA A 197 46.61 16.43 14.28
CA ALA A 197 45.45 17.12 13.72
C ALA A 197 44.95 16.42 12.45
N GLN A 198 45.85 16.00 11.55
CA GLN A 198 45.51 15.26 10.34
C GLN A 198 44.78 13.96 10.66
N ARG A 199 45.30 13.16 11.59
CA ARG A 199 44.63 11.93 12.04
C ARG A 199 43.23 12.19 12.64
N ALA A 200 43.02 13.34 13.27
CA ALA A 200 41.75 13.72 13.85
C ALA A 200 40.72 14.17 12.78
N GLN A 201 41.21 14.58 11.61
CA GLN A 201 40.35 14.93 10.44
C GLN A 201 39.97 13.73 9.58
N ASP A 202 40.86 12.73 9.50
CA ASP A 202 40.64 11.50 8.74
C ASP A 202 39.71 10.52 9.52
#